data_5ff2eef87a9da8d10c727a1e1b3a0186
#
_entry.id   5ff2eef87a9da8d10c727a1e1b3a0186
#
_cell.length_a   1.000
_cell.length_b   1.000
_cell.length_c   1.000
_cell.angle_alpha   90.00
_cell.angle_beta   90.00
_cell.angle_gamma   90.00
#
_symmetry.space_group_name_H-M   'P 1'
#
loop_
_entity.id
_entity.type
_entity.pdbx_description
1 polymer ?
#
loop_
_entity_poly.entity_id
_entity_poly.type
_entity_poly.pdbx_seq_one_letter_code
_entity_poly.pdbx_strand_id
1 'polypeptide(L)'
;MLNTELAEFVDEDGHIRLQENVTLVDYVERNVHEQADTLAYRFIDYSRERDGEPQDLTWAQFGKRLRAVAARLQQVTSRGDRVAILAPQGLEYVIGFFASLYAGNVAVPLFSPDEPGHTDRLDAVLADCKPAAILTSTKAAEAVRDYFAHLPAKQRPRVIAVDAVPDSVGSGWTAPVVGPDHNLDSIAYLQYTSGSTRIPTGVEITHRSLATNVVQVIEAL
;
A
#
# COMPACT_ATOMS: atom_id res chain seq x y z
N MET A 1 6.03 -10.73 -29.69
CA MET A 1 6.34 -11.94 -28.89
C MET A 1 5.86 -11.62 -27.49
N LEU A 2 4.86 -12.35 -26.98
CA LEU A 2 4.44 -12.22 -25.58
C LEU A 2 5.68 -12.44 -24.69
N ASN A 3 5.89 -11.52 -23.77
CA ASN A 3 6.97 -11.66 -22.79
C ASN A 3 6.73 -12.98 -22.06
N THR A 4 7.73 -13.88 -22.01
CA THR A 4 7.60 -15.22 -21.43
C THR A 4 7.12 -15.17 -19.98
N GLU A 5 7.36 -14.04 -19.30
CA GLU A 5 6.91 -13.78 -17.93
C GLU A 5 5.40 -13.55 -17.80
N LEU A 6 4.71 -13.15 -18.88
CA LEU A 6 3.26 -12.95 -18.88
C LEU A 6 2.46 -14.17 -19.34
N ALA A 7 3.13 -15.22 -19.85
CA ALA A 7 2.48 -16.41 -20.37
C ALA A 7 1.60 -17.15 -19.32
N GLU A 8 1.89 -16.98 -18.03
CA GLU A 8 1.10 -17.55 -16.94
C GLU A 8 -0.21 -16.80 -16.68
N PHE A 9 -0.33 -15.54 -17.18
CA PHE A 9 -1.47 -14.65 -16.93
C PHE A 9 -2.40 -14.48 -18.14
N VAL A 10 -2.09 -15.10 -19.27
CA VAL A 10 -2.82 -14.92 -20.52
C VAL A 10 -3.19 -16.29 -21.08
N ASP A 11 -4.43 -16.49 -21.47
CA ASP A 11 -4.88 -17.73 -22.11
C ASP A 11 -4.51 -17.78 -23.62
N GLU A 12 -4.87 -18.89 -24.28
CA GLU A 12 -4.57 -19.11 -25.70
C GLU A 12 -5.23 -18.08 -26.63
N ASP A 13 -6.30 -17.45 -26.18
CA ASP A 13 -7.05 -16.41 -26.92
C ASP A 13 -6.54 -14.99 -26.60
N GLY A 14 -5.56 -14.84 -25.73
CA GLY A 14 -4.98 -13.55 -25.32
C GLY A 14 -5.78 -12.82 -24.22
N HIS A 15 -6.70 -13.49 -23.53
CA HIS A 15 -7.41 -12.91 -22.40
C HIS A 15 -6.64 -13.09 -21.09
N ILE A 16 -6.68 -12.09 -20.23
CA ILE A 16 -6.06 -12.16 -18.91
C ILE A 16 -6.77 -13.19 -18.04
N ARG A 17 -6.02 -14.14 -17.54
CA ARG A 17 -6.47 -15.21 -16.67
C ARG A 17 -5.64 -15.23 -15.38
N LEU A 18 -6.23 -14.67 -14.33
CA LEU A 18 -5.61 -14.70 -13.01
C LEU A 18 -5.79 -16.09 -12.37
N GLN A 19 -4.79 -16.53 -11.63
CA GLN A 19 -4.91 -17.74 -10.83
C GLN A 19 -5.86 -17.47 -9.65
N GLU A 20 -6.87 -18.32 -9.49
CA GLU A 20 -7.76 -18.23 -8.34
C GLU A 20 -6.99 -18.44 -7.03
N ASN A 21 -7.37 -17.71 -6.00
CA ASN A 21 -6.74 -17.75 -4.68
C ASN A 21 -5.28 -17.27 -4.62
N VAL A 22 -4.79 -16.56 -5.64
CA VAL A 22 -3.48 -15.92 -5.65
C VAL A 22 -3.67 -14.41 -5.73
N THR A 23 -3.21 -13.69 -4.72
CA THR A 23 -3.30 -12.23 -4.65
C THR A 23 -1.97 -11.58 -5.03
N LEU A 24 -1.93 -10.24 -5.12
CA LEU A 24 -0.68 -9.52 -5.36
C LEU A 24 0.37 -9.79 -4.27
N VAL A 25 -0.07 -10.09 -3.04
CA VAL A 25 0.83 -10.45 -1.92
C VAL A 25 1.65 -11.69 -2.26
N ASP A 26 1.00 -12.72 -2.84
CA ASP A 26 1.65 -13.96 -3.20
C ASP A 26 2.69 -13.77 -4.31
N TYR A 27 2.41 -12.92 -5.30
CA TYR A 27 3.36 -12.58 -6.36
C TYR A 27 4.56 -11.79 -5.84
N VAL A 28 4.35 -10.86 -4.91
CA VAL A 28 5.46 -10.14 -4.26
C VAL A 28 6.30 -11.09 -3.43
N GLU A 29 5.68 -12.01 -2.65
CA GLU A 29 6.42 -13.02 -1.88
C GLU A 29 7.22 -13.96 -2.79
N ARG A 30 6.68 -14.35 -3.95
CA ARG A 30 7.42 -15.12 -4.95
C ARG A 30 8.70 -14.39 -5.37
N ASN A 31 8.59 -13.11 -5.73
CA ASN A 31 9.76 -12.32 -6.13
C ASN A 31 10.76 -12.14 -4.99
N VAL A 32 10.29 -11.99 -3.74
CA VAL A 32 11.16 -11.94 -2.55
C VAL A 32 11.98 -13.22 -2.41
N HIS A 33 11.41 -14.37 -2.76
CA HIS A 33 12.12 -15.67 -2.69
C HIS A 33 13.00 -15.94 -3.91
N GLU A 34 12.51 -15.67 -5.11
CA GLU A 34 13.17 -16.05 -6.36
C GLU A 34 14.17 -15.01 -6.85
N GLN A 35 13.97 -13.74 -6.50
CA GLN A 35 14.76 -12.61 -7.00
C GLN A 35 15.31 -11.73 -5.86
N ALA A 36 15.63 -12.33 -4.73
CA ALA A 36 15.96 -11.67 -3.45
C ALA A 36 16.93 -10.49 -3.59
N ASP A 37 18.00 -10.66 -4.39
CA ASP A 37 19.09 -9.69 -4.52
C ASP A 37 18.91 -8.71 -5.69
N THR A 38 17.84 -8.86 -6.49
CA THR A 38 17.55 -7.93 -7.59
C THR A 38 16.83 -6.69 -7.10
N LEU A 39 16.93 -5.61 -7.85
CA LEU A 39 16.27 -4.34 -7.55
C LEU A 39 14.74 -4.49 -7.66
N ALA A 40 14.04 -4.21 -6.57
CA ALA A 40 12.57 -4.14 -6.54
C ALA A 40 12.06 -2.72 -6.79
N TYR A 41 12.62 -1.75 -6.07
CA TYR A 41 12.23 -0.34 -6.16
C TYR A 41 13.43 0.58 -6.10
N ARG A 42 13.36 1.66 -6.90
CA ARG A 42 14.27 2.81 -6.82
C ARG A 42 13.46 4.07 -6.69
N PHE A 43 13.72 4.84 -5.65
CA PHE A 43 13.25 6.21 -5.50
C PHE A 43 14.42 7.16 -5.72
N ILE A 44 14.21 8.20 -6.52
CA ILE A 44 15.22 9.25 -6.71
C ILE A 44 14.83 10.44 -5.84
N ASP A 45 15.62 10.70 -4.80
CA ASP A 45 15.41 11.81 -3.88
C ASP A 45 16.11 13.06 -4.38
N TYR A 46 15.34 14.06 -4.78
CA TYR A 46 15.82 15.36 -5.24
C TYR A 46 15.87 16.43 -4.13
N SER A 47 15.64 16.04 -2.86
CA SER A 47 15.56 17.00 -1.75
C SER A 47 16.89 17.65 -1.41
N ARG A 48 18.01 17.01 -1.73
CA ARG A 48 19.38 17.47 -1.40
C ARG A 48 20.20 17.80 -2.64
N GLU A 49 20.13 16.96 -3.66
CA GLU A 49 20.95 17.05 -4.86
C GLU A 49 20.08 17.25 -6.11
N ARG A 50 20.53 18.14 -7.02
CA ARG A 50 19.81 18.44 -8.27
C ARG A 50 19.66 17.22 -9.18
N ASP A 51 20.67 16.36 -9.20
CA ASP A 51 20.68 15.15 -10.02
C ASP A 51 19.99 13.97 -9.33
N GLY A 52 19.56 14.18 -8.07
CA GLY A 52 18.86 13.20 -7.24
C GLY A 52 19.76 12.09 -6.68
N GLU A 53 19.45 11.65 -5.50
CA GLU A 53 20.10 10.51 -4.83
C GLU A 53 19.23 9.27 -4.97
N PRO A 54 19.72 8.15 -5.56
CA PRO A 54 18.94 6.92 -5.65
C PRO A 54 18.85 6.23 -4.28
N GLN A 55 17.64 5.87 -3.89
CA GLN A 55 17.35 5.03 -2.74
C GLN A 55 16.79 3.71 -3.26
N ASP A 56 17.57 2.66 -3.15
CA ASP A 56 17.27 1.35 -3.73
C ASP A 56 16.79 0.37 -2.66
N LEU A 57 15.83 -0.47 -3.03
CA LEU A 57 15.43 -1.65 -2.28
C LEU A 57 15.51 -2.87 -3.18
N THR A 58 16.23 -3.91 -2.74
CA THR A 58 16.12 -5.24 -3.32
C THR A 58 14.80 -5.89 -2.91
N TRP A 59 14.39 -6.96 -3.59
CA TRP A 59 13.20 -7.72 -3.20
C TRP A 59 13.30 -8.24 -1.77
N ALA A 60 14.46 -8.74 -1.34
CA ALA A 60 14.66 -9.18 0.05
C ALA A 60 14.47 -8.05 1.05
N GLN A 61 15.03 -6.86 0.78
CA GLN A 61 14.88 -5.70 1.64
C GLN A 61 13.42 -5.22 1.67
N PHE A 62 12.77 -5.16 0.51
CA PHE A 62 11.37 -4.77 0.40
C PHE A 62 10.48 -5.73 1.19
N GLY A 63 10.55 -7.05 0.94
CA GLY A 63 9.76 -8.05 1.67
C GLY A 63 9.98 -8.00 3.17
N LYS A 64 11.22 -7.78 3.62
CA LYS A 64 11.55 -7.61 5.05
C LYS A 64 10.81 -6.41 5.65
N ARG A 65 10.79 -5.27 4.95
CA ARG A 65 10.06 -4.07 5.39
C ARG A 65 8.56 -4.29 5.38
N LEU A 66 8.02 -4.92 4.32
CA LEU A 66 6.59 -5.23 4.21
C LEU A 66 6.10 -6.07 5.38
N ARG A 67 6.81 -7.17 5.69
CA ARG A 67 6.44 -8.05 6.80
C ARG A 67 6.51 -7.34 8.15
N ALA A 68 7.52 -6.47 8.37
CA ALA A 68 7.65 -5.72 9.62
C ALA A 68 6.48 -4.76 9.84
N VAL A 69 6.13 -3.96 8.84
CA VAL A 69 5.02 -3.01 8.92
C VAL A 69 3.67 -3.73 8.97
N ALA A 70 3.49 -4.80 8.18
CA ALA A 70 2.28 -5.61 8.21
C ALA A 70 2.06 -6.27 9.55
N ALA A 71 3.09 -6.86 10.18
CA ALA A 71 2.99 -7.42 11.52
C ALA A 71 2.59 -6.36 12.55
N ARG A 72 3.11 -5.13 12.41
CA ARG A 72 2.70 -4.01 13.27
C ARG A 72 1.25 -3.61 13.05
N LEU A 73 0.76 -3.61 11.82
CA LEU A 73 -0.66 -3.39 11.51
C LEU A 73 -1.53 -4.48 12.12
N GLN A 74 -1.18 -5.75 11.96
CA GLN A 74 -1.94 -6.90 12.50
C GLN A 74 -2.09 -6.87 14.03
N GLN A 75 -1.19 -6.17 14.75
CA GLN A 75 -1.31 -5.97 16.19
C GLN A 75 -2.37 -4.94 16.59
N VAL A 76 -2.78 -4.05 15.68
CA VAL A 76 -3.58 -2.87 16.00
C VAL A 76 -4.82 -2.70 15.13
N THR A 77 -4.97 -3.51 14.10
CA THR A 77 -6.11 -3.52 13.17
C THR A 77 -6.67 -4.94 13.04
N SER A 78 -7.88 -5.03 12.52
CA SER A 78 -8.52 -6.27 12.08
C SER A 78 -8.45 -6.39 10.55
N ARG A 79 -8.58 -7.60 10.03
CA ARG A 79 -8.68 -7.82 8.59
C ARG A 79 -9.83 -7.00 7.99
N GLY A 80 -9.60 -6.40 6.81
CA GLY A 80 -10.57 -5.53 6.14
C GLY A 80 -10.68 -4.12 6.71
N ASP A 81 -10.00 -3.81 7.82
CA ASP A 81 -9.91 -2.44 8.30
C ASP A 81 -9.19 -1.55 7.28
N ARG A 82 -9.63 -0.30 7.17
CA ARG A 82 -9.01 0.68 6.30
C ARG A 82 -7.78 1.28 6.97
N VAL A 83 -6.70 1.36 6.21
CA VAL A 83 -5.43 1.94 6.63
C VAL A 83 -5.09 3.10 5.69
N ALA A 84 -5.15 4.33 6.18
CA ALA A 84 -4.81 5.49 5.37
C ALA A 84 -3.29 5.71 5.33
N ILE A 85 -2.77 6.06 4.16
CA ILE A 85 -1.35 6.33 3.95
C ILE A 85 -1.20 7.83 3.77
N LEU A 86 -0.73 8.51 4.82
CA LEU A 86 -0.49 9.95 4.88
C LEU A 86 1.02 10.19 4.93
N ALA A 87 1.72 9.81 3.88
CA ALA A 87 3.16 9.95 3.76
C ALA A 87 3.52 10.75 2.50
N PRO A 88 4.63 11.48 2.51
CA PRO A 88 5.20 12.03 1.30
C PRO A 88 5.53 10.93 0.29
N GLN A 89 5.62 11.30 -0.99
CA GLN A 89 6.10 10.39 -2.03
C GLN A 89 7.49 9.85 -1.69
N GLY A 90 7.66 8.54 -1.73
CA GLY A 90 8.90 7.88 -1.38
C GLY A 90 8.73 6.39 -1.12
N LEU A 91 9.78 5.74 -0.65
CA LEU A 91 9.76 4.31 -0.35
C LEU A 91 8.77 3.97 0.77
N GLU A 92 8.61 4.85 1.77
CA GLU A 92 7.67 4.65 2.88
C GLU A 92 6.22 4.60 2.39
N TYR A 93 5.88 5.38 1.35
CA TYR A 93 4.56 5.37 0.74
C TYR A 93 4.27 4.02 0.08
N VAL A 94 5.22 3.54 -0.73
CA VAL A 94 5.10 2.24 -1.41
C VAL A 94 5.06 1.09 -0.39
N ILE A 95 5.96 1.10 0.59
CA ILE A 95 5.97 0.10 1.66
C ILE A 95 4.64 0.13 2.42
N GLY A 96 4.12 1.31 2.76
CA GLY A 96 2.84 1.47 3.45
C GLY A 96 1.67 0.86 2.68
N PHE A 97 1.62 1.07 1.36
CA PHE A 97 0.59 0.50 0.50
C PHE A 97 0.63 -1.04 0.51
N PHE A 98 1.77 -1.62 0.16
CA PHE A 98 1.90 -3.08 0.11
C PHE A 98 1.78 -3.73 1.50
N ALA A 99 2.32 -3.11 2.56
CA ALA A 99 2.18 -3.62 3.91
C ALA A 99 0.74 -3.65 4.40
N SER A 100 -0.12 -2.73 3.94
CA SER A 100 -1.56 -2.79 4.21
C SER A 100 -2.18 -4.04 3.59
N LEU A 101 -1.86 -4.38 2.34
CA LEU A 101 -2.29 -5.62 1.69
C LEU A 101 -1.74 -6.86 2.42
N TYR A 102 -0.47 -6.82 2.82
CA TYR A 102 0.20 -7.88 3.60
C TYR A 102 -0.43 -8.12 4.97
N ALA A 103 -1.04 -7.10 5.55
CA ALA A 103 -1.79 -7.22 6.81
C ALA A 103 -3.22 -7.74 6.61
N GLY A 104 -3.70 -7.84 5.36
CA GLY A 104 -5.09 -8.14 5.02
C GLY A 104 -6.02 -6.95 5.25
N ASN A 105 -5.48 -5.73 5.23
CA ASN A 105 -6.22 -4.48 5.34
C ASN A 105 -6.54 -3.88 3.97
N VAL A 106 -7.46 -2.93 3.95
CA VAL A 106 -7.78 -2.11 2.78
C VAL A 106 -6.91 -0.87 2.80
N ALA A 107 -6.01 -0.72 1.84
CA ALA A 107 -5.17 0.46 1.73
C ALA A 107 -5.99 1.68 1.27
N VAL A 108 -5.70 2.86 1.83
CA VAL A 108 -6.29 4.13 1.40
C VAL A 108 -5.14 5.09 1.11
N PRO A 109 -4.60 5.07 -0.13
CA PRO A 109 -3.50 5.95 -0.52
C PRO A 109 -3.99 7.39 -0.60
N LEU A 110 -3.38 8.26 0.20
CA LEU A 110 -3.67 9.69 0.30
C LEU A 110 -2.35 10.46 0.22
N PHE A 111 -2.38 11.74 0.55
CA PHE A 111 -1.22 12.62 0.61
C PHE A 111 -0.96 13.08 2.04
N SER A 112 0.23 13.60 2.29
CA SER A 112 0.58 14.14 3.61
C SER A 112 -0.22 15.42 3.92
N PRO A 113 -0.69 15.63 5.16
CA PRO A 113 -1.49 16.82 5.52
C PRO A 113 -0.71 18.13 5.44
N ASP A 114 0.62 18.12 5.38
CA ASP A 114 1.47 19.29 5.17
C ASP A 114 1.62 19.70 3.70
N GLU A 115 1.05 18.92 2.76
CA GLU A 115 0.99 19.31 1.36
C GLU A 115 -0.06 20.41 1.15
N PRO A 116 0.32 21.56 0.52
CA PRO A 116 -0.57 22.71 0.40
C PRO A 116 -1.82 22.44 -0.45
N GLY A 117 -2.98 22.95 0.01
CA GLY A 117 -4.22 23.01 -0.78
C GLY A 117 -5.12 21.77 -0.70
N HIS A 118 -4.86 20.84 0.21
CA HIS A 118 -5.58 19.56 0.26
C HIS A 118 -6.36 19.27 1.56
N THR A 119 -6.34 20.15 2.55
CA THR A 119 -6.86 19.89 3.90
C THR A 119 -8.36 19.57 3.91
N ASP A 120 -9.19 20.40 3.27
CA ASP A 120 -10.67 20.18 3.26
C ASP A 120 -11.06 18.86 2.59
N ARG A 121 -10.29 18.47 1.57
CA ARG A 121 -10.49 17.19 0.87
C ARG A 121 -10.07 16.02 1.75
N LEU A 122 -8.98 16.15 2.47
CA LEU A 122 -8.48 15.12 3.39
C LEU A 122 -9.49 14.85 4.50
N ASP A 123 -10.09 15.91 5.09
CA ASP A 123 -11.15 15.78 6.10
C ASP A 123 -12.34 14.97 5.60
N ALA A 124 -12.82 15.27 4.40
CA ALA A 124 -13.95 14.57 3.80
C ALA A 124 -13.63 13.08 3.54
N VAL A 125 -12.44 12.79 3.02
CA VAL A 125 -11.98 11.41 2.77
C VAL A 125 -11.84 10.62 4.06
N LEU A 126 -11.20 11.19 5.08
CA LEU A 126 -11.00 10.52 6.37
C LEU A 126 -12.31 10.32 7.13
N ALA A 127 -13.27 11.25 7.01
CA ALA A 127 -14.62 11.10 7.57
C ALA A 127 -15.40 9.95 6.90
N ASP A 128 -15.18 9.72 5.61
CA ASP A 128 -15.81 8.65 4.84
C ASP A 128 -15.13 7.30 5.13
N CYS A 129 -13.82 7.18 4.90
CA CYS A 129 -13.12 5.90 5.04
C CYS A 129 -12.90 5.46 6.50
N LYS A 130 -12.90 6.37 7.48
CA LYS A 130 -12.76 6.08 8.92
C LYS A 130 -11.64 5.09 9.20
N PRO A 131 -10.38 5.43 8.91
CA PRO A 131 -9.29 4.48 8.99
C PRO A 131 -9.00 4.04 10.43
N ALA A 132 -8.73 2.76 10.64
CA ALA A 132 -8.33 2.20 11.94
C ALA A 132 -6.88 2.58 12.30
N ALA A 133 -6.03 2.75 11.28
CA ALA A 133 -4.64 3.17 11.45
C ALA A 133 -4.21 4.11 10.31
N ILE A 134 -3.17 4.90 10.60
CA ILE A 134 -2.50 5.79 9.65
C ILE A 134 -1.06 5.33 9.51
N LEU A 135 -0.62 5.15 8.29
CA LEU A 135 0.80 4.97 7.94
C LEU A 135 1.38 6.30 7.45
N THR A 136 2.58 6.62 7.91
CA THR A 136 3.31 7.82 7.51
C THR A 136 4.81 7.56 7.58
N SER A 137 5.65 8.56 7.28
CA SER A 137 7.09 8.52 7.55
C SER A 137 7.42 9.21 8.88
N THR A 138 8.59 8.94 9.44
CA THR A 138 9.09 9.67 10.63
C THR A 138 9.10 11.17 10.37
N LYS A 139 9.49 11.59 9.16
CA LYS A 139 9.53 12.99 8.74
C LYS A 139 8.18 13.69 8.82
N ALA A 140 7.09 13.02 8.44
CA ALA A 140 5.73 13.59 8.42
C ALA A 140 4.90 13.24 9.67
N ALA A 141 5.43 12.41 10.59
CA ALA A 141 4.66 11.89 11.72
C ALA A 141 4.16 12.97 12.69
N GLU A 142 4.91 14.05 12.86
CA GLU A 142 4.49 15.18 13.70
C GLU A 142 3.29 15.90 13.08
N ALA A 143 3.38 16.32 11.82
CA ALA A 143 2.30 16.96 11.09
C ALA A 143 1.02 16.10 11.05
N VAL A 144 1.17 14.79 10.87
CA VAL A 144 0.03 13.85 10.91
C VAL A 144 -0.60 13.78 12.29
N ARG A 145 0.20 13.74 13.38
CA ARG A 145 -0.35 13.74 14.75
C ARG A 145 -1.06 15.05 15.08
N ASP A 146 -0.48 16.18 14.69
CA ASP A 146 -1.05 17.51 14.91
C ASP A 146 -2.36 17.68 14.16
N TYR A 147 -2.44 17.15 12.93
CA TYR A 147 -3.69 17.13 12.16
C TYR A 147 -4.83 16.44 12.95
N PHE A 148 -4.58 15.36 13.66
CA PHE A 148 -5.57 14.66 14.48
C PHE A 148 -5.67 15.18 15.93
N ALA A 149 -4.89 16.19 16.33
CA ALA A 149 -4.85 16.66 17.72
C ALA A 149 -6.19 17.23 18.21
N HIS A 150 -7.02 17.76 17.30
CA HIS A 150 -8.37 18.27 17.59
C HIS A 150 -9.35 17.19 18.03
N LEU A 151 -9.11 15.91 17.71
CA LEU A 151 -9.96 14.80 18.12
C LEU A 151 -9.68 14.39 19.58
N PRO A 152 -10.71 13.94 20.33
CA PRO A 152 -10.51 13.29 21.61
C PRO A 152 -9.52 12.10 21.51
N ALA A 153 -8.67 11.90 22.51
CA ALA A 153 -7.60 10.89 22.44
C ALA A 153 -8.07 9.47 22.07
N LYS A 154 -9.28 9.08 22.51
CA LYS A 154 -9.90 7.77 22.21
C LYS A 154 -10.37 7.62 20.74
N GLN A 155 -10.55 8.75 20.05
CA GLN A 155 -11.02 8.79 18.66
C GLN A 155 -9.86 8.99 17.66
N ARG A 156 -8.67 9.27 18.15
CA ARG A 156 -7.50 9.43 17.28
C ARG A 156 -7.09 8.10 16.69
N PRO A 157 -6.89 8.02 15.36
CA PRO A 157 -6.36 6.80 14.75
C PRO A 157 -4.93 6.53 15.22
N ARG A 158 -4.50 5.28 15.15
CA ARG A 158 -3.11 4.94 15.47
C ARG A 158 -2.18 5.36 14.33
N VAL A 159 -1.24 6.25 14.65
CA VAL A 159 -0.22 6.71 13.70
C VAL A 159 1.03 5.87 13.83
N ILE A 160 1.46 5.25 12.72
CA ILE A 160 2.64 4.38 12.62
C ILE A 160 3.58 5.00 11.59
N ALA A 161 4.80 5.34 12.00
CA ALA A 161 5.86 5.74 11.07
C ALA A 161 6.49 4.47 10.48
N VAL A 162 6.33 4.30 9.17
CA VAL A 162 6.76 3.11 8.42
C VAL A 162 8.26 2.82 8.63
N ASP A 163 9.09 3.84 8.49
CA ASP A 163 10.55 3.78 8.64
C ASP A 163 11.03 3.55 10.10
N ALA A 164 10.17 3.83 11.09
CA ALA A 164 10.48 3.61 12.51
C ALA A 164 10.14 2.19 13.02
N VAL A 165 9.41 1.38 12.24
CA VAL A 165 9.10 0.00 12.63
C VAL A 165 10.36 -0.85 12.55
N PRO A 166 10.81 -1.49 13.66
CA PRO A 166 11.98 -2.37 13.62
C PRO A 166 11.73 -3.61 12.75
N ASP A 167 12.72 -4.01 11.97
CA ASP A 167 12.64 -5.20 11.12
C ASP A 167 12.33 -6.49 11.88
N SER A 168 12.77 -6.59 13.13
CA SER A 168 12.52 -7.74 14.01
C SER A 168 11.02 -8.01 14.27
N VAL A 169 10.17 -6.98 14.15
CA VAL A 169 8.72 -7.14 14.29
C VAL A 169 8.14 -8.05 13.19
N GLY A 170 8.78 -8.12 12.03
CA GLY A 170 8.37 -8.93 10.90
C GLY A 170 8.29 -10.44 11.17
N SER A 171 9.00 -10.94 12.20
CA SER A 171 8.89 -12.34 12.63
C SER A 171 7.49 -12.72 13.15
N GLY A 172 6.69 -11.74 13.56
CA GLY A 172 5.30 -11.92 13.98
C GLY A 172 4.27 -11.82 12.86
N TRP A 173 4.70 -11.56 11.63
CA TRP A 173 3.77 -11.48 10.49
C TRP A 173 3.16 -12.83 10.16
N THR A 174 1.87 -12.81 9.87
CA THR A 174 1.13 -13.97 9.36
C THR A 174 0.52 -13.61 8.00
N ALA A 175 0.81 -14.41 6.98
CA ALA A 175 0.25 -14.21 5.65
C ALA A 175 -1.28 -14.22 5.71
N PRO A 176 -1.97 -13.30 5.01
CA PRO A 176 -3.42 -13.36 4.90
C PRO A 176 -3.84 -14.68 4.24
N VAL A 177 -4.63 -15.46 4.95
CA VAL A 177 -5.14 -16.72 4.39
C VAL A 177 -6.26 -16.40 3.42
N VAL A 178 -6.13 -16.91 2.20
CA VAL A 178 -7.19 -16.80 1.18
C VAL A 178 -8.40 -17.61 1.61
N GLY A 179 -9.59 -17.05 1.52
CA GLY A 179 -10.84 -17.63 1.95
C GLY A 179 -12.03 -16.71 1.67
N PRO A 180 -13.20 -16.95 2.28
CA PRO A 180 -14.39 -16.15 2.01
C PRO A 180 -14.22 -14.65 2.23
N ASP A 181 -13.43 -14.27 3.25
CA ASP A 181 -13.22 -12.89 3.66
C ASP A 181 -11.92 -12.26 3.09
N HIS A 182 -11.17 -13.02 2.29
CA HIS A 182 -9.95 -12.53 1.64
C HIS A 182 -9.67 -13.36 0.38
N ASN A 183 -10.00 -12.83 -0.76
CA ASN A 183 -9.86 -13.46 -2.08
C ASN A 183 -9.68 -12.38 -3.14
N LEU A 184 -9.64 -12.77 -4.41
CA LEU A 184 -9.49 -11.84 -5.52
C LEU A 184 -10.62 -10.79 -5.60
N ASP A 185 -11.82 -11.08 -5.11
CA ASP A 185 -12.95 -10.16 -5.16
C ASP A 185 -13.06 -9.28 -3.90
N SER A 186 -12.20 -9.51 -2.88
CA SER A 186 -12.08 -8.64 -1.73
C SER A 186 -11.44 -7.31 -2.12
N ILE A 187 -11.81 -6.24 -1.39
CA ILE A 187 -11.27 -4.90 -1.63
C ILE A 187 -9.79 -4.86 -1.23
N ALA A 188 -8.93 -4.49 -2.16
CA ALA A 188 -7.50 -4.26 -1.93
C ALA A 188 -7.23 -2.82 -1.46
N TYR A 189 -7.85 -1.84 -2.12
CA TYR A 189 -7.68 -0.45 -1.74
C TYR A 189 -8.85 0.44 -2.18
N LEU A 190 -8.97 1.62 -1.55
CA LEU A 190 -9.90 2.66 -1.93
C LEU A 190 -9.16 3.75 -2.71
N GLN A 191 -9.60 4.01 -3.94
CA GLN A 191 -9.07 5.10 -4.75
C GLN A 191 -10.03 6.29 -4.68
N TYR A 192 -9.65 7.35 -3.97
CA TYR A 192 -10.44 8.56 -3.92
C TYR A 192 -10.19 9.44 -5.14
N THR A 193 -11.23 9.70 -5.90
CA THR A 193 -11.19 10.56 -7.08
C THR A 193 -11.72 11.95 -6.75
N SER A 194 -11.26 12.96 -7.50
CA SER A 194 -11.71 14.35 -7.37
C SER A 194 -13.08 14.60 -8.00
N GLY A 195 -13.83 13.58 -8.41
CA GLY A 195 -15.16 13.62 -9.05
C GLY A 195 -15.70 15.00 -9.47
N SER A 196 -16.66 15.07 -10.37
CA SER A 196 -17.38 16.31 -10.73
C SER A 196 -18.23 16.88 -9.57
N THR A 197 -18.38 16.12 -8.49
CA THR A 197 -19.07 16.50 -7.25
C THR A 197 -18.05 16.95 -6.23
N ARG A 198 -18.43 17.94 -5.36
CA ARG A 198 -17.57 18.47 -4.30
C ARG A 198 -17.18 17.44 -3.22
N ILE A 199 -17.85 16.29 -3.18
CA ILE A 199 -17.63 15.24 -2.19
C ILE A 199 -16.71 14.18 -2.81
N PRO A 200 -15.55 13.89 -2.22
CA PRO A 200 -14.68 12.81 -2.66
C PRO A 200 -15.42 11.47 -2.62
N THR A 201 -15.29 10.68 -3.68
CA THR A 201 -15.89 9.34 -3.75
C THR A 201 -14.77 8.30 -3.75
N GLY A 202 -14.84 7.38 -2.80
CA GLY A 202 -13.93 6.22 -2.74
C GLY A 202 -14.39 5.13 -3.71
N VAL A 203 -13.56 4.85 -4.72
CA VAL A 203 -13.76 3.73 -5.64
C VAL A 203 -13.13 2.50 -5.03
N GLU A 204 -13.92 1.44 -4.88
CA GLU A 204 -13.46 0.15 -4.37
C GLU A 204 -12.71 -0.60 -5.47
N ILE A 205 -11.41 -0.82 -5.25
CA ILE A 205 -10.56 -1.61 -6.16
C ILE A 205 -10.30 -2.97 -5.51
N THR A 206 -10.75 -4.03 -6.17
CA THR A 206 -10.53 -5.40 -5.69
C THR A 206 -9.11 -5.88 -6.00
N HIS A 207 -8.67 -6.95 -5.33
CA HIS A 207 -7.41 -7.62 -5.67
C HIS A 207 -7.41 -8.09 -7.13
N ARG A 208 -8.56 -8.55 -7.66
CA ARG A 208 -8.73 -8.92 -9.07
C ARG A 208 -8.48 -7.74 -10.00
N SER A 209 -9.15 -6.61 -9.76
CA SER A 209 -8.98 -5.40 -10.58
C SER A 209 -7.54 -4.89 -10.57
N LEU A 210 -6.91 -4.90 -9.38
CA LEU A 210 -5.52 -4.50 -9.22
C LEU A 210 -4.58 -5.42 -10.01
N ALA A 211 -4.69 -6.75 -9.84
CA ALA A 211 -3.84 -7.71 -10.53
C ALA A 211 -4.04 -7.65 -12.05
N THR A 212 -5.30 -7.56 -12.52
CA THR A 212 -5.60 -7.39 -13.95
C THR A 212 -4.93 -6.15 -14.52
N ASN A 213 -5.02 -5.02 -13.81
CA ASN A 213 -4.39 -3.77 -14.26
C ASN A 213 -2.86 -3.88 -14.31
N VAL A 214 -2.24 -4.55 -13.35
CA VAL A 214 -0.79 -4.79 -13.35
C VAL A 214 -0.39 -5.58 -14.60
N VAL A 215 -1.11 -6.68 -14.93
CA VAL A 215 -0.84 -7.48 -16.14
C VAL A 215 -1.00 -6.62 -17.39
N GLN A 216 -2.07 -5.83 -17.52
CA GLN A 216 -2.31 -4.94 -18.66
C GLN A 216 -1.19 -3.91 -18.84
N VAL A 217 -0.70 -3.32 -17.75
CA VAL A 217 0.40 -2.34 -17.81
C VAL A 217 1.69 -3.00 -18.28
N ILE A 218 2.01 -4.20 -17.77
CA ILE A 218 3.22 -4.92 -18.18
C ILE A 218 3.13 -5.37 -19.65
N GLU A 219 1.93 -5.79 -20.10
CA GLU A 219 1.71 -6.17 -21.51
C GLU A 219 1.88 -5.00 -22.48
N ALA A 220 1.58 -3.77 -22.03
CA ALA A 220 1.65 -2.55 -22.84
C ALA A 220 3.06 -1.94 -22.92
N LEU A 221 4.04 -2.39 -22.12
CA LEU A 221 5.43 -1.91 -22.09
C LEU A 221 6.34 -2.75 -22.99
#